data_03b45ccfc00f0467ffdaa8350beab3d1
#
_entry.id   03b45ccfc00f0467ffdaa8350beab3d1
#
_cell.length_a   1.000
_cell.length_b   1.000
_cell.length_c   1.000
_cell.angle_alpha   90.00
_cell.angle_beta   90.00
_cell.angle_gamma   90.00
#
_symmetry.space_group_name_H-M   'P 1'
#
loop_
_entity.id
_entity.type
_entity.pdbx_description
1 polymer ?
#
loop_
_entity_poly.entity_id
_entity_poly.type
_entity_poly.pdbx_seq_one_letter_code
_entity_poly.pdbx_strand_id
1 'polypeptide(L)'
;MSFNSQQVSAATESGVNPNDPKLLDANWLELWYQPKIHSQTLSMNGAEALLRIRHPRLGIVQPAHFIPEDGDPRLQALSQFVIDQAIADWRDWLAEERRVDISINLPISFLRDCACLDYLYRRLPDHPAFDGIIVEVNGAEVTRSLPLVQDLAKQMRFRKVAISIDDLGMEWPDLAGLDDFPFAEIKVDRAFVGGCAHDRGRRRICGQIIDLANLYGARTVADGVETTADFVVARDLGFDLIQGFLFGKPMDVQQFTRAMPGPPVAMQRSDRPLTVANAE
;
A
#
# COMPACT_ATOMS: atom_id res chain seq x y z
N MET A 1 -11.00 -3.93 -2.89
CA MET A 1 -10.71 -4.80 -1.73
C MET A 1 -11.38 -6.15 -1.93
N SER A 2 -10.63 -7.15 -2.36
CA SER A 2 -11.14 -8.53 -2.45
C SER A 2 -11.06 -9.15 -1.06
N PHE A 3 -12.17 -9.15 -0.33
CA PHE A 3 -12.23 -9.79 0.97
C PHE A 3 -12.32 -11.31 0.79
N ASN A 4 -11.32 -12.00 1.31
CA ASN A 4 -11.27 -13.46 1.29
C ASN A 4 -12.39 -14.00 2.22
N SER A 5 -13.22 -14.92 1.70
CA SER A 5 -14.36 -15.54 2.40
C SER A 5 -14.01 -16.24 3.73
N GLN A 6 -12.73 -16.50 4.01
CA GLN A 6 -12.28 -17.03 5.30
C GLN A 6 -12.18 -15.96 6.41
N GLN A 7 -12.10 -14.67 6.07
CA GLN A 7 -12.10 -13.59 7.06
C GLN A 7 -13.50 -13.21 7.54
N VAL A 8 -14.51 -13.47 6.72
CA VAL A 8 -15.94 -13.26 7.09
C VAL A 8 -16.38 -14.21 8.20
N SER A 9 -15.79 -15.43 8.29
CA SER A 9 -16.11 -16.39 9.33
C SER A 9 -15.66 -15.96 10.74
N ALA A 10 -14.59 -15.20 10.87
CA ALA A 10 -14.09 -14.70 12.16
C ALA A 10 -14.93 -13.53 12.73
N ALA A 11 -15.63 -12.79 11.88
CA ALA A 11 -16.48 -11.67 12.30
C ALA A 11 -17.73 -12.14 13.07
N THR A 12 -18.26 -13.30 12.71
CA THR A 12 -19.42 -13.90 13.38
C THR A 12 -19.11 -14.40 14.79
N GLU A 13 -17.86 -14.68 15.11
CA GLU A 13 -17.45 -15.11 16.46
C GLU A 13 -17.25 -13.94 17.43
N SER A 14 -16.99 -12.73 16.93
CA SER A 14 -16.72 -11.54 17.77
C SER A 14 -17.97 -10.75 18.15
N GLY A 15 -19.14 -11.04 17.58
CA GLY A 15 -20.38 -10.29 17.82
C GLY A 15 -20.34 -8.84 17.30
N VAL A 16 -19.39 -8.49 16.44
CA VAL A 16 -19.28 -7.19 15.82
C VAL A 16 -20.21 -7.12 14.62
N ASN A 17 -21.14 -6.17 14.62
CA ASN A 17 -21.90 -5.84 13.42
C ASN A 17 -21.08 -4.85 12.58
N PRO A 18 -20.53 -5.24 11.42
CA PRO A 18 -19.71 -4.36 10.58
C PRO A 18 -20.46 -3.12 10.09
N ASN A 19 -21.79 -3.15 10.12
CA ASN A 19 -22.65 -2.04 9.74
C ASN A 19 -23.08 -1.14 10.93
N ASP A 20 -22.52 -1.35 12.14
CA ASP A 20 -22.81 -0.47 13.26
C ASP A 20 -22.13 0.89 13.05
N PRO A 21 -22.88 2.00 12.83
CA PRO A 21 -22.30 3.32 12.61
C PRO A 21 -21.44 3.78 13.80
N LYS A 22 -21.65 3.22 14.98
CA LYS A 22 -20.88 3.56 16.18
C LYS A 22 -19.45 3.02 16.14
N LEU A 23 -19.14 2.07 15.25
CA LEU A 23 -17.76 1.60 15.07
C LEU A 23 -16.86 2.67 14.45
N LEU A 24 -17.42 3.60 13.68
CA LEU A 24 -16.68 4.65 12.98
C LEU A 24 -16.54 5.93 13.81
N ASP A 25 -16.51 5.82 15.15
CA ASP A 25 -16.14 6.97 15.99
C ASP A 25 -14.69 7.37 15.71
N ALA A 26 -14.50 8.62 15.30
CA ALA A 26 -13.17 9.16 14.93
C ALA A 26 -12.14 9.01 16.07
N ASN A 27 -12.58 9.00 17.34
CA ASN A 27 -11.69 8.82 18.48
C ASN A 27 -11.10 7.42 18.62
N TRP A 28 -11.62 6.45 17.86
CA TRP A 28 -11.15 5.06 17.87
C TRP A 28 -10.38 4.70 16.61
N LEU A 29 -10.42 5.55 15.58
CA LEU A 29 -9.66 5.35 14.36
C LEU A 29 -8.18 5.61 14.61
N GLU A 30 -7.33 4.73 14.10
CA GLU A 30 -5.88 4.88 14.15
C GLU A 30 -5.23 4.24 12.92
N LEU A 31 -4.04 4.71 12.55
CA LEU A 31 -3.21 4.04 11.56
C LEU A 31 -2.20 3.12 12.22
N TRP A 32 -2.09 1.93 11.66
CA TRP A 32 -1.02 0.98 11.89
C TRP A 32 -0.14 0.92 10.67
N TYR A 33 1.13 0.64 10.86
CA TYR A 33 2.09 0.63 9.79
C TYR A 33 2.74 -0.74 9.64
N GLN A 34 2.80 -1.23 8.39
CA GLN A 34 3.52 -2.45 8.07
C GLN A 34 4.75 -2.11 7.23
N PRO A 35 5.97 -2.54 7.63
CA PRO A 35 7.19 -2.19 6.93
C PRO A 35 7.27 -2.87 5.56
N LYS A 36 7.75 -2.11 4.57
CA LYS A 36 8.25 -2.59 3.28
C LYS A 36 9.76 -2.60 3.32
N ILE A 37 10.36 -3.77 3.11
CA ILE A 37 11.80 -4.01 3.27
C ILE A 37 12.42 -4.20 1.89
N HIS A 38 13.55 -3.55 1.63
CA HIS A 38 14.29 -3.75 0.39
C HIS A 38 14.87 -5.18 0.35
N SER A 39 14.60 -5.91 -0.72
CA SER A 39 14.86 -7.34 -0.82
C SER A 39 16.35 -7.72 -0.67
N GLN A 40 17.26 -6.86 -1.16
CA GLN A 40 18.70 -7.12 -1.14
C GLN A 40 19.41 -6.54 0.09
N THR A 41 19.09 -5.30 0.48
CA THR A 41 19.78 -4.61 1.58
C THR A 41 19.16 -4.86 2.93
N LEU A 42 17.94 -5.38 2.97
CA LEU A 42 17.11 -5.60 4.16
C LEU A 42 16.85 -4.29 4.95
N SER A 43 17.04 -3.14 4.32
CA SER A 43 16.68 -1.85 4.90
C SER A 43 15.18 -1.59 4.78
N MET A 44 14.61 -0.88 5.75
CA MET A 44 13.24 -0.40 5.66
C MET A 44 13.18 0.78 4.67
N ASN A 45 12.42 0.62 3.59
CA ASN A 45 12.30 1.61 2.53
C ASN A 45 10.92 2.26 2.48
N GLY A 46 9.90 1.62 3.03
CA GLY A 46 8.54 2.10 3.00
C GLY A 46 7.70 1.51 4.11
N ALA A 47 6.48 2.01 4.20
CA ALA A 47 5.47 1.48 5.09
C ALA A 47 4.07 1.60 4.46
N GLU A 48 3.27 0.57 4.58
CA GLU A 48 1.85 0.64 4.29
C GLU A 48 1.09 1.08 5.54
N ALA A 49 0.31 2.16 5.40
CA ALA A 49 -0.60 2.64 6.42
C ALA A 49 -1.93 1.88 6.36
N LEU A 50 -2.26 1.23 7.42
CA LEU A 50 -3.40 0.32 7.54
C LEU A 50 -4.37 0.84 8.61
N LEU A 51 -5.58 1.20 8.19
CA LEU A 51 -6.60 1.70 9.11
C LEU A 51 -7.01 0.62 10.11
N ARG A 52 -7.18 1.00 11.37
CA ARG A 52 -7.65 0.15 12.47
C ARG A 52 -8.66 0.92 13.33
N ILE A 53 -9.47 0.18 14.07
CA ILE A 53 -10.29 0.74 15.14
C ILE A 53 -9.79 0.16 16.47
N ARG A 54 -9.40 1.05 17.41
CA ARG A 54 -9.11 0.67 18.79
C ARG A 54 -10.36 0.80 19.63
N HIS A 55 -11.23 -0.20 19.54
CA HIS A 55 -12.51 -0.17 20.23
C HIS A 55 -12.34 -0.51 21.72
N PRO A 56 -12.94 0.27 22.66
CA PRO A 56 -12.72 0.10 24.10
C PRO A 56 -13.12 -1.26 24.67
N ARG A 57 -14.06 -1.97 24.02
CA ARG A 57 -14.51 -3.30 24.44
C ARG A 57 -14.06 -4.45 23.55
N LEU A 58 -13.84 -4.18 22.26
CA LEU A 58 -13.53 -5.21 21.26
C LEU A 58 -12.02 -5.30 20.97
N GLY A 59 -11.23 -4.38 21.52
CA GLY A 59 -9.81 -4.29 21.18
C GLY A 59 -9.58 -3.77 19.74
N ILE A 60 -8.59 -4.30 19.06
CA ILE A 60 -8.25 -3.88 17.70
C ILE A 60 -9.14 -4.56 16.67
N VAL A 61 -9.93 -3.77 15.96
CA VAL A 61 -10.81 -4.22 14.87
C VAL A 61 -10.13 -3.96 13.53
N GLN A 62 -10.09 -4.97 12.67
CA GLN A 62 -9.45 -4.92 11.37
C GLN A 62 -10.36 -4.35 10.28
N PRO A 63 -9.81 -3.79 9.18
CA PRO A 63 -10.55 -3.15 8.09
C PRO A 63 -11.69 -3.99 7.52
N ALA A 64 -11.47 -5.29 7.35
CA ALA A 64 -12.47 -6.22 6.84
C ALA A 64 -13.81 -6.22 7.61
N HIS A 65 -13.82 -5.71 8.83
CA HIS A 65 -15.00 -5.72 9.71
C HIS A 65 -15.72 -4.36 9.76
N PHE A 66 -15.19 -3.30 9.14
CA PHE A 66 -15.81 -1.98 9.25
C PHE A 66 -15.70 -1.10 8.01
N ILE A 67 -14.80 -1.41 7.06
CA ILE A 67 -14.71 -0.63 5.82
C ILE A 67 -15.91 -0.96 4.94
N PRO A 68 -16.70 0.05 4.56
CA PRO A 68 -17.85 -0.14 3.68
C PRO A 68 -17.42 -0.50 2.25
N GLU A 69 -18.38 -0.93 1.44
CA GLU A 69 -18.18 -1.15 0.01
C GLU A 69 -17.86 0.16 -0.72
N ASP A 70 -17.19 0.06 -1.87
CA ASP A 70 -16.85 1.25 -2.68
C ASP A 70 -18.13 1.97 -3.14
N GLY A 71 -18.09 3.31 -3.04
CA GLY A 71 -19.24 4.19 -3.29
C GLY A 71 -20.10 4.52 -2.05
N ASP A 72 -19.84 3.91 -0.90
CA ASP A 72 -20.50 4.32 0.35
C ASP A 72 -19.96 5.70 0.81
N PRO A 73 -20.83 6.67 1.17
CA PRO A 73 -20.40 8.01 1.60
C PRO A 73 -19.45 8.02 2.80
N ARG A 74 -19.49 6.99 3.65
CA ARG A 74 -18.60 6.85 4.81
C ARG A 74 -17.14 6.66 4.40
N LEU A 75 -16.87 6.10 3.22
CA LEU A 75 -15.52 5.92 2.70
C LEU A 75 -14.80 7.26 2.49
N GLN A 76 -15.52 8.32 2.13
CA GLN A 76 -14.91 9.63 1.98
C GLN A 76 -14.32 10.13 3.30
N ALA A 77 -15.08 10.04 4.40
CA ALA A 77 -14.61 10.46 5.72
C ALA A 77 -13.43 9.60 6.21
N LEU A 78 -13.49 8.27 5.99
CA LEU A 78 -12.39 7.36 6.33
C LEU A 78 -11.14 7.67 5.52
N SER A 79 -11.28 7.93 4.21
CA SER A 79 -10.16 8.30 3.33
C SER A 79 -9.52 9.62 3.77
N GLN A 80 -10.33 10.62 4.13
CA GLN A 80 -9.84 11.90 4.66
C GLN A 80 -9.06 11.68 5.97
N PHE A 81 -9.59 10.87 6.88
CA PHE A 81 -8.87 10.52 8.11
C PHE A 81 -7.51 9.86 7.82
N VAL A 82 -7.48 8.88 6.90
CA VAL A 82 -6.24 8.20 6.52
C VAL A 82 -5.19 9.18 5.97
N ILE A 83 -5.62 10.09 5.09
CA ILE A 83 -4.74 11.12 4.52
C ILE A 83 -4.20 12.05 5.61
N ASP A 84 -5.08 12.58 6.45
CA ASP A 84 -4.69 13.52 7.50
C ASP A 84 -3.73 12.90 8.50
N GLN A 85 -4.01 11.68 8.95
CA GLN A 85 -3.19 10.98 9.92
C GLN A 85 -1.84 10.56 9.32
N ALA A 86 -1.81 10.02 8.09
CA ALA A 86 -0.56 9.64 7.45
C ALA A 86 0.39 10.84 7.26
N ILE A 87 -0.16 12.01 6.91
CA ILE A 87 0.62 13.24 6.77
C ILE A 87 1.07 13.78 8.13
N ALA A 88 0.26 13.64 9.18
CA ALA A 88 0.65 14.02 10.54
C ALA A 88 1.81 13.14 11.03
N ASP A 89 1.68 11.83 10.91
CA ASP A 89 2.72 10.87 11.31
C ASP A 89 4.03 11.09 10.53
N TRP A 90 3.93 11.38 9.21
CA TRP A 90 5.08 11.73 8.40
C TRP A 90 5.81 12.98 8.94
N ARG A 91 5.08 14.02 9.36
CA ARG A 91 5.68 15.24 9.94
C ARG A 91 6.38 14.95 11.25
N ASP A 92 5.79 14.12 12.10
CA ASP A 92 6.37 13.71 13.38
C ASP A 92 7.66 12.91 13.14
N TRP A 93 7.69 11.98 12.20
CA TRP A 93 8.91 11.25 11.83
C TRP A 93 9.97 12.16 11.24
N LEU A 94 9.59 13.14 10.40
CA LEU A 94 10.55 14.10 9.88
C LEU A 94 11.20 14.94 11.01
N ALA A 95 10.43 15.34 12.02
CA ALA A 95 10.94 16.06 13.17
C ALA A 95 11.95 15.23 13.99
N GLU A 96 11.86 13.91 13.94
CA GLU A 96 12.83 12.97 14.50
C GLU A 96 13.96 12.57 13.50
N GLU A 97 14.07 13.27 12.36
CA GLU A 97 15.02 12.98 11.28
C GLU A 97 14.88 11.57 10.69
N ARG A 98 13.69 10.98 10.77
CA ARG A 98 13.36 9.67 10.20
C ARG A 98 12.64 9.85 8.88
N ARG A 99 12.91 8.97 7.92
CA ARG A 99 12.28 9.01 6.59
C ARG A 99 11.86 7.63 6.16
N VAL A 100 10.65 7.54 5.63
CA VAL A 100 10.09 6.33 5.05
C VAL A 100 9.03 6.75 4.02
N ASP A 101 8.97 6.04 2.90
CA ASP A 101 7.86 6.19 1.95
C ASP A 101 6.58 5.66 2.58
N ILE A 102 5.49 6.42 2.49
CA ILE A 102 4.20 5.99 3.00
C ILE A 102 3.30 5.62 1.83
N SER A 103 2.69 4.46 1.91
CA SER A 103 1.56 4.10 1.06
C SER A 103 0.26 4.06 1.85
N ILE A 104 -0.82 4.51 1.21
CA ILE A 104 -2.19 4.53 1.76
C ILE A 104 -3.16 3.88 0.79
N ASN A 105 -4.13 3.18 1.30
CA ASN A 105 -5.21 2.60 0.51
C ASN A 105 -6.32 3.63 0.29
N LEU A 106 -6.63 3.96 -0.96
CA LEU A 106 -7.77 4.81 -1.32
C LEU A 106 -8.68 4.10 -2.35
N PRO A 107 -10.01 4.15 -2.16
CA PRO A 107 -10.94 3.57 -3.12
C PRO A 107 -10.98 4.39 -4.42
N ILE A 108 -11.30 3.74 -5.53
CA ILE A 108 -11.35 4.40 -6.82
C ILE A 108 -12.45 5.48 -6.87
N SER A 109 -13.53 5.31 -6.11
CA SER A 109 -14.59 6.32 -5.97
C SER A 109 -14.06 7.63 -5.40
N PHE A 110 -13.12 7.59 -4.44
CA PHE A 110 -12.47 8.78 -3.90
C PHE A 110 -11.61 9.47 -4.97
N LEU A 111 -10.85 8.70 -5.74
CA LEU A 111 -9.96 9.23 -6.78
C LEU A 111 -10.71 9.84 -7.98
N ARG A 112 -11.95 9.42 -8.21
CA ARG A 112 -12.81 9.96 -9.27
C ARG A 112 -13.49 11.26 -8.90
N ASP A 113 -13.58 11.59 -7.62
CA ASP A 113 -14.21 12.80 -7.13
C ASP A 113 -13.21 13.97 -7.08
N CYS A 114 -13.45 15.01 -7.84
CA CYS A 114 -12.55 16.16 -7.92
C CYS A 114 -12.38 16.87 -6.57
N ALA A 115 -13.41 16.92 -5.72
CA ALA A 115 -13.31 17.56 -4.41
C ALA A 115 -12.47 16.70 -3.45
N CYS A 116 -12.55 15.38 -3.56
CA CYS A 116 -11.71 14.45 -2.82
C CYS A 116 -10.23 14.52 -3.25
N LEU A 117 -9.96 14.61 -4.56
CA LEU A 117 -8.60 14.83 -5.06
C LEU A 117 -8.03 16.18 -4.62
N ASP A 118 -8.83 17.24 -4.70
CA ASP A 118 -8.43 18.56 -4.20
C ASP A 118 -8.15 18.54 -2.68
N TYR A 119 -8.91 17.75 -1.93
CA TYR A 119 -8.65 17.54 -0.52
C TYR A 119 -7.28 16.91 -0.31
N LEU A 120 -6.99 15.78 -0.99
CA LEU A 120 -5.69 15.13 -0.93
C LEU A 120 -4.56 16.12 -1.24
N TYR A 121 -4.62 16.81 -2.38
CA TYR A 121 -3.56 17.71 -2.82
C TYR A 121 -3.28 18.85 -1.83
N ARG A 122 -4.30 19.37 -1.18
CA ARG A 122 -4.15 20.44 -0.17
C ARG A 122 -3.50 19.97 1.14
N ARG A 123 -3.51 18.67 1.42
CA ARG A 123 -2.89 18.08 2.62
C ARG A 123 -1.42 17.75 2.42
N LEU A 124 -0.99 17.55 1.18
CA LEU A 124 0.40 17.20 0.89
C LEU A 124 1.35 18.27 1.42
N PRO A 125 2.46 17.86 2.08
CA PRO A 125 3.43 18.79 2.59
C PRO A 125 4.14 19.56 1.48
N ASP A 126 4.23 20.88 1.62
CA ASP A 126 5.16 21.71 0.85
C ASP A 126 6.51 21.76 1.56
N HIS A 127 7.24 20.64 1.52
CA HIS A 127 8.53 20.50 2.17
C HIS A 127 9.52 19.77 1.27
N PRO A 128 10.79 20.20 1.18
CA PRO A 128 11.80 19.57 0.32
C PRO A 128 12.06 18.08 0.62
N ALA A 129 11.86 17.65 1.86
CA ALA A 129 12.03 16.25 2.25
C ALA A 129 10.80 15.37 1.97
N PHE A 130 9.70 15.94 1.47
CA PHE A 130 8.53 15.18 1.06
C PHE A 130 8.71 14.74 -0.40
N ASP A 131 9.06 13.50 -0.59
CA ASP A 131 9.27 12.90 -1.92
C ASP A 131 7.95 12.47 -2.58
N GLY A 132 6.88 12.34 -1.80
CA GLY A 132 5.54 12.00 -2.26
C GLY A 132 4.84 10.99 -1.35
N ILE A 133 3.62 10.64 -1.74
CA ILE A 133 2.82 9.58 -1.13
C ILE A 133 2.43 8.56 -2.20
N ILE A 134 2.32 7.30 -1.82
CA ILE A 134 1.88 6.22 -2.69
C ILE A 134 0.41 5.93 -2.38
N VAL A 135 -0.42 5.94 -3.39
CA VAL A 135 -1.83 5.53 -3.28
C VAL A 135 -1.98 4.14 -3.84
N GLU A 136 -2.37 3.20 -3.01
CA GLU A 136 -2.62 1.82 -3.38
C GLU A 136 -4.07 1.66 -3.86
N VAL A 137 -4.24 1.10 -5.06
CA VAL A 137 -5.53 0.83 -5.71
C VAL A 137 -5.58 -0.64 -6.09
N ASN A 138 -6.67 -1.31 -5.78
CA ASN A 138 -6.83 -2.74 -6.04
C ASN A 138 -6.73 -3.08 -7.53
N GLY A 139 -5.96 -4.11 -7.90
CA GLY A 139 -5.68 -4.50 -9.27
C GLY A 139 -6.92 -4.84 -10.10
N ALA A 140 -7.93 -5.49 -9.50
CA ALA A 140 -9.18 -5.76 -10.18
C ALA A 140 -10.01 -4.49 -10.44
N GLU A 141 -9.87 -3.44 -9.63
CA GLU A 141 -10.49 -2.12 -9.88
C GLU A 141 -9.73 -1.37 -10.98
N VAL A 142 -8.40 -1.44 -10.96
CA VAL A 142 -7.54 -0.86 -12.00
C VAL A 142 -7.89 -1.44 -13.37
N THR A 143 -7.93 -2.74 -13.52
CA THR A 143 -8.22 -3.40 -14.82
C THR A 143 -9.62 -3.10 -15.33
N ARG A 144 -10.63 -3.06 -14.44
CA ARG A 144 -12.00 -2.68 -14.80
C ARG A 144 -12.17 -1.23 -15.27
N SER A 145 -11.29 -0.33 -14.81
CA SER A 145 -11.37 1.11 -15.08
C SER A 145 -10.06 1.67 -15.64
N LEU A 146 -9.30 0.84 -16.37
CA LEU A 146 -7.93 1.09 -16.75
C LEU A 146 -7.69 2.47 -17.40
N PRO A 147 -8.44 2.93 -18.42
CA PRO A 147 -8.20 4.25 -19.03
C PRO A 147 -8.32 5.39 -18.02
N LEU A 148 -9.31 5.31 -17.13
CA LEU A 148 -9.52 6.31 -16.09
C LEU A 148 -8.34 6.33 -15.10
N VAL A 149 -7.92 5.16 -14.62
CA VAL A 149 -6.84 5.08 -13.61
C VAL A 149 -5.51 5.49 -14.22
N GLN A 150 -5.26 5.20 -15.50
CA GLN A 150 -4.09 5.70 -16.22
C GLN A 150 -4.07 7.23 -16.28
N ASP A 151 -5.19 7.86 -16.62
CA ASP A 151 -5.28 9.33 -16.68
C ASP A 151 -5.09 9.97 -15.29
N LEU A 152 -5.70 9.38 -14.27
CA LEU A 152 -5.51 9.80 -12.89
C LEU A 152 -4.04 9.68 -12.47
N ALA A 153 -3.40 8.54 -12.72
CA ALA A 153 -2.01 8.30 -12.36
C ALA A 153 -1.06 9.33 -13.02
N LYS A 154 -1.28 9.65 -14.30
CA LYS A 154 -0.53 10.70 -14.99
C LYS A 154 -0.66 12.08 -14.34
N GLN A 155 -1.89 12.45 -13.98
CA GLN A 155 -2.15 13.75 -13.35
C GLN A 155 -1.58 13.81 -11.93
N MET A 156 -1.77 12.77 -11.14
CA MET A 156 -1.36 12.70 -9.73
C MET A 156 0.16 12.72 -9.58
N ARG A 157 0.90 12.14 -10.52
CA ARG A 157 2.36 12.15 -10.55
C ARG A 157 2.96 13.56 -10.47
N PHE A 158 2.37 14.54 -11.15
CA PHE A 158 2.82 15.94 -11.10
C PHE A 158 2.56 16.61 -9.74
N ARG A 159 1.79 15.96 -8.88
CA ARG A 159 1.44 16.42 -7.53
C ARG A 159 2.14 15.62 -6.43
N LYS A 160 3.21 14.88 -6.74
CA LYS A 160 3.91 14.00 -5.79
C LYS A 160 3.00 12.90 -5.21
N VAL A 161 2.08 12.40 -6.02
CA VAL A 161 1.27 11.24 -5.68
C VAL A 161 1.52 10.16 -6.72
N ALA A 162 2.04 9.04 -6.27
CA ALA A 162 2.28 7.87 -7.11
C ALA A 162 1.14 6.86 -6.93
N ILE A 163 0.76 6.13 -7.98
CA ILE A 163 -0.19 5.02 -7.87
C ILE A 163 0.55 3.70 -7.84
N SER A 164 0.22 2.86 -6.86
CA SER A 164 0.58 1.45 -6.77
C SER A 164 -0.63 0.59 -7.10
N ILE A 165 -0.44 -0.45 -7.91
CA ILE A 165 -1.45 -1.48 -8.15
C ILE A 165 -1.31 -2.52 -7.05
N ASP A 166 -2.33 -2.66 -6.21
CA ASP A 166 -2.35 -3.59 -5.08
C ASP A 166 -3.09 -4.88 -5.41
N ASP A 167 -2.71 -5.98 -4.75
CA ASP A 167 -3.28 -7.31 -4.93
C ASP A 167 -3.30 -7.78 -6.41
N LEU A 168 -2.27 -7.42 -7.20
CA LEU A 168 -2.22 -7.88 -8.58
C LEU A 168 -1.94 -9.38 -8.64
N GLY A 169 -2.87 -10.09 -9.26
CA GLY A 169 -2.84 -11.54 -9.43
C GLY A 169 -3.05 -11.97 -10.87
N MET A 170 -4.10 -12.72 -11.14
CA MET A 170 -4.42 -13.26 -12.45
C MET A 170 -4.81 -12.20 -13.49
N GLU A 171 -5.06 -10.97 -13.08
CA GLU A 171 -5.39 -9.82 -13.93
C GLU A 171 -4.15 -9.22 -14.62
N TRP A 172 -2.95 -9.62 -14.26
CA TRP A 172 -1.72 -9.07 -14.84
C TRP A 172 -1.65 -9.08 -16.38
N PRO A 173 -2.24 -10.06 -17.10
CA PRO A 173 -2.20 -10.03 -18.57
C PRO A 173 -2.96 -8.84 -19.17
N ASP A 174 -3.97 -8.30 -18.48
CA ASP A 174 -4.74 -7.13 -18.95
C ASP A 174 -3.89 -5.85 -18.94
N LEU A 175 -2.77 -5.86 -18.23
CA LEU A 175 -1.80 -4.77 -18.15
C LEU A 175 -0.63 -4.95 -19.13
N ALA A 176 -0.53 -6.10 -19.79
CA ALA A 176 0.55 -6.39 -20.71
C ALA A 176 0.30 -5.70 -22.06
N GLY A 177 1.35 -5.09 -22.62
CA GLY A 177 1.28 -4.45 -23.94
C GLY A 177 0.58 -3.09 -23.96
N LEU A 178 0.44 -2.45 -22.81
CA LEU A 178 -0.02 -1.05 -22.73
C LEU A 178 1.03 -0.11 -23.33
N ASP A 179 0.60 0.85 -24.13
CA ASP A 179 1.48 1.90 -24.67
C ASP A 179 2.01 2.84 -23.57
N ASP A 180 1.29 2.92 -22.46
CA ASP A 180 1.60 3.79 -21.33
C ASP A 180 1.25 3.10 -20.00
N PHE A 181 2.24 3.07 -19.11
CA PHE A 181 2.12 2.46 -17.78
C PHE A 181 2.53 3.47 -16.70
N PRO A 182 1.61 4.36 -16.25
CA PRO A 182 1.95 5.44 -15.34
C PRO A 182 2.02 5.02 -13.86
N PHE A 183 1.99 3.73 -13.57
CA PHE A 183 2.02 3.20 -12.21
C PHE A 183 3.46 3.07 -11.71
N ALA A 184 3.70 3.52 -10.48
CA ALA A 184 5.04 3.53 -9.89
C ALA A 184 5.40 2.21 -9.22
N GLU A 185 4.39 1.45 -8.78
CA GLU A 185 4.60 0.23 -8.00
C GLU A 185 3.52 -0.81 -8.34
N ILE A 186 3.90 -2.07 -8.29
CA ILE A 186 3.01 -3.23 -8.38
C ILE A 186 3.23 -4.10 -7.15
N LYS A 187 2.19 -4.33 -6.36
CA LYS A 187 2.17 -5.32 -5.27
C LYS A 187 1.58 -6.61 -5.79
N VAL A 188 2.36 -7.68 -5.69
CA VAL A 188 1.90 -9.03 -6.06
C VAL A 188 1.14 -9.65 -4.91
N ASP A 189 -0.09 -10.11 -5.19
CA ASP A 189 -1.00 -10.71 -4.22
C ASP A 189 -0.32 -11.86 -3.44
N ARG A 190 -0.50 -11.86 -2.14
CA ARG A 190 -0.06 -12.90 -1.20
C ARG A 190 -0.45 -14.32 -1.63
N ALA A 191 -1.53 -14.49 -2.38
CA ALA A 191 -1.94 -15.79 -2.90
C ALA A 191 -0.91 -16.40 -3.86
N PHE A 192 -0.06 -15.59 -4.50
CA PHE A 192 1.01 -16.03 -5.39
C PHE A 192 2.38 -15.99 -4.73
N VAL A 193 2.61 -15.04 -3.82
CA VAL A 193 3.87 -14.92 -3.08
C VAL A 193 3.97 -15.99 -2.00
N GLY A 194 2.92 -16.16 -1.18
CA GLY A 194 2.89 -17.20 -0.15
C GLY A 194 2.99 -18.60 -0.73
N GLY A 195 4.01 -19.37 -0.33
CA GLY A 195 4.26 -20.72 -0.84
C GLY A 195 4.93 -20.80 -2.22
N CYS A 196 5.36 -19.67 -2.80
CA CYS A 196 6.07 -19.65 -4.09
C CYS A 196 7.38 -20.47 -4.06
N ALA A 197 7.95 -20.70 -2.89
CA ALA A 197 9.11 -21.58 -2.72
C ALA A 197 8.82 -23.03 -3.13
N HIS A 198 7.58 -23.48 -3.00
CA HIS A 198 7.19 -24.87 -3.22
C HIS A 198 6.26 -25.07 -4.42
N ASP A 199 5.69 -23.99 -4.95
CA ASP A 199 4.75 -24.00 -6.08
C ASP A 199 5.35 -23.32 -7.31
N ARG A 200 5.61 -24.13 -8.37
CA ARG A 200 6.17 -23.63 -9.63
C ARG A 200 5.19 -22.71 -10.38
N GLY A 201 3.89 -22.93 -10.24
CA GLY A 201 2.86 -22.11 -10.87
C GLY A 201 2.87 -20.69 -10.28
N ARG A 202 2.84 -20.59 -8.96
CA ARG A 202 2.95 -19.31 -8.23
C ARG A 202 4.24 -18.58 -8.59
N ARG A 203 5.36 -19.27 -8.54
CA ARG A 203 6.66 -18.71 -8.93
C ARG A 203 6.67 -18.16 -10.35
N ARG A 204 6.05 -18.87 -11.29
CA ARG A 204 5.94 -18.42 -12.68
C ARG A 204 5.13 -17.13 -12.79
N ILE A 205 3.99 -17.03 -12.09
CA ILE A 205 3.15 -15.82 -12.10
C ILE A 205 3.93 -14.65 -11.50
N CYS A 206 4.60 -14.84 -10.35
CA CYS A 206 5.47 -13.80 -9.78
C CYS A 206 6.51 -13.32 -10.80
N GLY A 207 7.21 -14.23 -11.48
CA GLY A 207 8.20 -13.88 -12.50
C GLY A 207 7.59 -13.07 -13.66
N GLN A 208 6.43 -13.46 -14.15
CA GLN A 208 5.74 -12.75 -15.24
C GLN A 208 5.33 -11.32 -14.84
N ILE A 209 4.89 -11.12 -13.59
CA ILE A 209 4.56 -9.78 -13.08
C ILE A 209 5.83 -8.95 -12.89
N ILE A 210 6.93 -9.54 -12.43
CA ILE A 210 8.23 -8.85 -12.34
C ILE A 210 8.72 -8.43 -13.72
N ASP A 211 8.62 -9.32 -14.73
CA ASP A 211 8.98 -8.99 -16.11
C ASP A 211 8.15 -7.82 -16.64
N LEU A 212 6.83 -7.80 -16.36
CA LEU A 212 5.94 -6.69 -16.68
C LEU A 212 6.38 -5.40 -16.02
N ALA A 213 6.63 -5.43 -14.70
CA ALA A 213 7.07 -4.26 -13.95
C ALA A 213 8.40 -3.71 -14.49
N ASN A 214 9.36 -4.60 -14.78
CA ASN A 214 10.65 -4.23 -15.34
C ASN A 214 10.53 -3.58 -16.73
N LEU A 215 9.61 -4.07 -17.57
CA LEU A 215 9.34 -3.49 -18.89
C LEU A 215 8.95 -2.02 -18.80
N TYR A 216 8.18 -1.67 -17.79
CA TYR A 216 7.67 -0.31 -17.58
C TYR A 216 8.44 0.51 -16.52
N GLY A 217 9.48 -0.07 -15.90
CA GLY A 217 10.24 0.60 -14.86
C GLY A 217 9.48 0.78 -13.53
N ALA A 218 8.41 0.04 -13.32
CA ALA A 218 7.67 0.03 -12.06
C ALA A 218 8.42 -0.78 -10.99
N ARG A 219 8.26 -0.38 -9.74
CA ARG A 219 8.81 -1.09 -8.58
C ARG A 219 7.89 -2.27 -8.20
N THR A 220 8.47 -3.38 -7.76
CA THR A 220 7.71 -4.56 -7.35
C THR A 220 7.73 -4.77 -5.85
N VAL A 221 6.59 -5.17 -5.28
CA VAL A 221 6.46 -5.57 -3.87
C VAL A 221 5.91 -6.98 -3.79
N ALA A 222 6.64 -7.88 -3.11
CA ALA A 222 6.11 -9.19 -2.74
C ALA A 222 5.31 -9.05 -1.44
N ASP A 223 3.98 -9.15 -1.52
CA ASP A 223 3.13 -9.10 -0.33
C ASP A 223 2.87 -10.49 0.27
N GLY A 224 2.77 -10.55 1.60
CA GLY A 224 2.46 -11.77 2.32
C GLY A 224 3.61 -12.75 2.46
N VAL A 225 4.86 -12.29 2.48
CA VAL A 225 6.02 -13.14 2.76
C VAL A 225 6.06 -13.50 4.25
N GLU A 226 5.78 -14.76 4.57
CA GLU A 226 5.71 -15.27 5.94
C GLU A 226 6.84 -16.25 6.28
N THR A 227 7.50 -16.83 5.26
CA THR A 227 8.57 -17.83 5.47
C THR A 227 9.90 -17.38 4.87
N THR A 228 11.00 -17.82 5.48
CA THR A 228 12.35 -17.60 4.92
C THR A 228 12.50 -18.23 3.53
N ALA A 229 11.83 -19.36 3.27
CA ALA A 229 11.90 -20.02 1.96
C ALA A 229 11.25 -19.14 0.88
N ASP A 230 10.06 -18.58 1.13
CA ASP A 230 9.40 -17.68 0.20
C ASP A 230 10.19 -16.38 0.01
N PHE A 231 10.77 -15.84 1.08
CA PHE A 231 11.66 -14.67 1.00
C PHE A 231 12.85 -14.92 0.06
N VAL A 232 13.56 -16.03 0.22
CA VAL A 232 14.72 -16.36 -0.63
C VAL A 232 14.28 -16.43 -2.11
N VAL A 233 13.16 -17.07 -2.40
CA VAL A 233 12.64 -17.16 -3.77
C VAL A 233 12.19 -15.80 -4.29
N ALA A 234 11.47 -15.01 -3.51
CA ALA A 234 11.04 -13.68 -3.91
C ALA A 234 12.25 -12.75 -4.22
N ARG A 235 13.28 -12.78 -3.35
CA ARG A 235 14.52 -12.04 -3.58
C ARG A 235 15.24 -12.50 -4.86
N ASP A 236 15.35 -13.80 -5.06
CA ASP A 236 16.08 -14.40 -6.20
C ASP A 236 15.30 -14.20 -7.53
N LEU A 237 13.97 -14.05 -7.49
CA LEU A 237 13.14 -13.64 -8.61
C LEU A 237 13.35 -12.16 -8.99
N GLY A 238 13.84 -11.34 -8.06
CA GLY A 238 14.12 -9.93 -8.32
C GLY A 238 13.07 -8.94 -7.86
N PHE A 239 12.22 -9.31 -6.88
CA PHE A 239 11.37 -8.31 -6.23
C PHE A 239 12.22 -7.19 -5.62
N ASP A 240 11.77 -5.94 -5.79
CA ASP A 240 12.43 -4.77 -5.19
C ASP A 240 12.20 -4.70 -3.69
N LEU A 241 10.95 -4.85 -3.27
CA LEU A 241 10.50 -4.78 -1.88
C LEU A 241 9.78 -6.04 -1.43
N ILE A 242 9.87 -6.30 -0.15
CA ILE A 242 9.21 -7.43 0.52
C ILE A 242 8.35 -6.87 1.65
N GLN A 243 7.12 -7.35 1.74
CA GLN A 243 6.20 -7.08 2.83
C GLN A 243 5.61 -8.40 3.34
N GLY A 244 5.49 -8.54 4.66
CA GLY A 244 4.92 -9.76 5.24
C GLY A 244 5.35 -10.00 6.67
N PHE A 245 4.72 -10.97 7.33
CA PHE A 245 4.92 -11.24 8.75
C PHE A 245 6.31 -11.74 9.11
N LEU A 246 7.09 -12.17 8.12
CA LEU A 246 8.50 -12.53 8.33
C LEU A 246 9.32 -11.32 8.81
N PHE A 247 9.03 -10.11 8.31
CA PHE A 247 9.76 -8.89 8.61
C PHE A 247 9.03 -7.99 9.61
N GLY A 248 7.71 -8.03 9.63
CA GLY A 248 6.92 -7.27 10.57
C GLY A 248 5.43 -7.42 10.32
N LYS A 249 4.67 -7.60 11.39
CA LYS A 249 3.22 -7.44 11.36
C LYS A 249 2.88 -5.96 11.36
N PRO A 250 1.67 -5.58 10.90
CA PRO A 250 1.18 -4.23 11.18
C PRO A 250 1.28 -3.89 12.66
N MET A 251 1.81 -2.73 12.98
CA MET A 251 2.04 -2.25 14.35
C MET A 251 1.57 -0.81 14.49
N ASP A 252 1.24 -0.38 15.70
CA ASP A 252 0.84 1.00 15.95
C ASP A 252 2.00 1.98 15.67
N VAL A 253 1.67 3.26 15.54
CA VAL A 253 2.64 4.30 15.17
C VAL A 253 3.84 4.36 16.12
N GLN A 254 3.64 4.15 17.42
CA GLN A 254 4.73 4.20 18.41
C GLN A 254 5.69 3.02 18.26
N GLN A 255 5.16 1.82 18.05
CA GLN A 255 5.95 0.62 17.79
C GLN A 255 6.70 0.75 16.46
N PHE A 256 6.03 1.26 15.42
CA PHE A 256 6.63 1.47 14.11
C PHE A 256 7.77 2.50 14.18
N THR A 257 7.55 3.65 14.83
CA THR A 257 8.59 4.69 15.02
C THR A 257 9.84 4.13 15.71
N ARG A 258 9.67 3.25 16.70
CA ARG A 258 10.83 2.58 17.37
C ARG A 258 11.54 1.59 16.45
N ALA A 259 10.82 0.96 15.52
CA ALA A 259 11.38 0.02 14.56
C ALA A 259 12.06 0.71 13.37
N MET A 260 11.71 1.97 13.09
CA MET A 260 12.35 2.74 12.03
C MET A 260 13.85 2.90 12.29
N PRO A 261 14.70 2.89 11.25
CA PRO A 261 16.10 3.23 11.42
C PRO A 261 16.24 4.61 12.05
N GLY A 262 17.23 4.78 12.91
CA GLY A 262 17.58 6.07 13.50
C GLY A 262 17.98 7.09 12.42
N PRO A 263 18.20 8.37 12.80
CA PRO A 263 18.60 9.41 11.86
C PRO A 263 19.80 8.94 11.03
N PRO A 264 19.80 9.22 9.73
CA PRO A 264 20.78 8.64 8.81
C PRO A 264 22.19 9.09 9.17
N VAL A 265 23.04 8.17 9.56
CA VAL A 265 24.48 8.33 9.41
C VAL A 265 24.72 8.31 7.91
N ALA A 266 24.72 9.49 7.25
CA ALA A 266 24.96 9.71 5.81
C ALA A 266 24.50 8.54 4.91
N MET A 267 23.20 8.40 4.70
CA MET A 267 22.68 7.36 3.81
C MET A 267 22.99 7.67 2.34
N GLN A 268 23.58 6.72 1.64
CA GLN A 268 23.52 6.65 0.19
C GLN A 268 22.05 6.41 -0.20
N ARG A 269 21.48 7.33 -0.98
CA ARG A 269 20.11 7.21 -1.53
C ARG A 269 20.01 5.88 -2.31
N SER A 270 18.94 5.13 -2.13
CA SER A 270 18.59 4.03 -3.03
C SER A 270 18.32 4.62 -4.42
N ASP A 271 18.93 4.05 -5.44
CA ASP A 271 19.06 4.64 -6.79
C ASP A 271 17.80 4.64 -7.66
N ARG A 272 16.62 4.42 -7.11
CA ARG A 272 15.38 4.60 -7.85
C ARG A 272 14.48 5.61 -7.14
N PRO A 273 14.47 6.88 -7.59
CA PRO A 273 13.49 7.86 -7.12
C PRO A 273 12.07 7.40 -7.52
N LEU A 274 11.07 7.80 -6.73
CA LEU A 274 9.65 7.69 -7.08
C LEU A 274 9.28 8.42 -8.41
N THR A 275 10.25 9.07 -9.04
CA THR A 275 10.12 9.72 -10.34
C THR A 275 10.22 8.69 -11.45
N VAL A 276 9.08 8.39 -12.05
CA VAL A 276 9.02 7.78 -13.38
C VAL A 276 9.83 8.65 -14.32
N ALA A 277 10.82 8.07 -15.00
CA ALA A 277 11.69 8.77 -15.94
C ALA A 277 10.87 9.60 -16.93
N ASN A 278 11.27 10.86 -17.12
CA ASN A 278 10.77 11.67 -18.23
C ASN A 278 11.20 10.97 -19.53
N ALA A 279 10.25 10.44 -20.28
CA ALA A 279 10.46 10.17 -21.69
C ALA A 279 10.41 11.54 -22.41
N GLU A 280 11.55 11.94 -22.96
CA GLU A 280 11.61 12.96 -24.01
C GLU A 280 10.97 12.46 -25.31
#